data_44524e904ce8b57a8f991f73fef0416d
#
_entry.id   44524e904ce8b57a8f991f73fef0416d
#
_cell.length_a   1.000
_cell.length_b   1.000
_cell.length_c   1.000
_cell.angle_alpha   90.00
_cell.angle_beta   90.00
_cell.angle_gamma   90.00
#
_symmetry.space_group_name_H-M   'P 1'
#
loop_
_entity.id
_entity.type
_entity.pdbx_description
1 polymer ?
#
loop_
_entity_poly.entity_id
_entity_poly.type
_entity_poly.pdbx_seq_one_letter_code
_entity_poly.pdbx_strand_id
1 'polypeptide(L)'
;MAIHMFQQLIDTLKKSPKRIVFTEGTDARILEASARLLAGTWLAPILIGNEAEVKAAAEEVGFNIRGAEIIDPATYPDMDKMVEEMVALRRGKMTADECRAALMKGNYFGTMLVKMGVADCLLGGATYSTADTVRPALQLIKTKPENKIVSSCFIMVREGVADNTVLAMGDCAINIDPTEDELVEIGLECAKCAKTFGIDPKVAYLSYSTKGSGKGDTVDKMRNACAKAKAAAPDLAIDGEMQFDAAVSPTVGQLKFPGSPVAGYANTFIFPNINAGNIGYKIAQRLGGFDAYGPILLGLNAPINDLSRGCNAQEVYSMAIITAALA
;
A
#
# COMPACT_ATOMS: atom_id res chain seq x y z
N MET A 1 5.96 -18.74 -6.28
CA MET A 1 6.61 -17.55 -5.70
C MET A 1 5.61 -16.65 -4.97
N ALA A 2 4.42 -16.38 -5.48
CA ALA A 2 3.40 -15.71 -4.68
C ALA A 2 3.16 -16.50 -3.38
N ILE A 3 3.01 -17.82 -3.46
CA ILE A 3 2.91 -18.69 -2.29
C ILE A 3 4.14 -18.54 -1.39
N HIS A 4 5.35 -18.48 -1.94
CA HIS A 4 6.57 -18.35 -1.14
C HIS A 4 6.72 -16.94 -0.54
N MET A 5 6.37 -15.88 -1.29
CA MET A 5 6.32 -14.50 -0.79
C MET A 5 5.33 -14.36 0.36
N PHE A 6 4.10 -14.84 0.18
CA PHE A 6 3.09 -14.82 1.24
C PHE A 6 3.51 -15.66 2.45
N GLN A 7 4.17 -16.81 2.22
CA GLN A 7 4.68 -17.63 3.31
C GLN A 7 5.71 -16.89 4.15
N GLN A 8 6.63 -16.12 3.53
CA GLN A 8 7.59 -15.30 4.26
C GLN A 8 6.91 -14.21 5.09
N LEU A 9 5.89 -13.53 4.54
CA LEU A 9 5.11 -12.54 5.27
C LEU A 9 4.36 -13.18 6.46
N ILE A 10 3.71 -14.32 6.24
CA ILE A 10 3.02 -15.08 7.28
C ILE A 10 4.01 -15.54 8.36
N ASP A 11 5.20 -16.01 8.00
CA ASP A 11 6.21 -16.43 8.98
C ASP A 11 6.74 -15.25 9.82
N THR A 12 6.76 -14.06 9.25
CA THR A 12 7.03 -12.82 10.00
C THR A 12 5.89 -12.52 10.98
N LEU A 13 4.64 -12.60 10.53
CA LEU A 13 3.46 -12.38 11.37
C LEU A 13 3.30 -13.42 12.49
N LYS A 14 3.69 -14.68 12.24
CA LYS A 14 3.73 -15.71 13.31
C LYS A 14 4.69 -15.37 14.43
N LYS A 15 5.80 -14.69 14.13
CA LYS A 15 6.77 -14.24 15.16
C LYS A 15 6.29 -13.00 15.91
N SER A 16 5.50 -12.15 15.25
CA SER A 16 4.94 -10.93 15.82
C SER A 16 3.49 -10.76 15.36
N PRO A 17 2.54 -11.47 16.01
CA PRO A 17 1.11 -11.38 15.65
C PRO A 17 0.59 -9.96 15.72
N LYS A 18 -0.29 -9.60 14.79
CA LYS A 18 -0.84 -8.25 14.63
C LYS A 18 -2.36 -8.24 14.73
N ARG A 19 -2.92 -7.05 15.00
CA ARG A 19 -4.35 -6.76 15.01
C ARG A 19 -4.66 -5.86 13.82
N ILE A 20 -5.59 -6.26 12.96
CA ILE A 20 -5.99 -5.52 11.76
C ILE A 20 -7.44 -5.08 11.84
N VAL A 21 -7.69 -3.80 11.56
CA VAL A 21 -9.05 -3.27 11.45
C VAL A 21 -9.57 -3.43 10.04
N PHE A 22 -10.78 -3.97 9.91
CA PHE A 22 -11.60 -3.92 8.71
C PHE A 22 -12.78 -2.98 8.94
N THR A 23 -12.90 -1.97 8.11
CA THR A 23 -13.86 -0.88 8.29
C THR A 23 -15.28 -1.20 7.85
N GLU A 24 -15.48 -2.31 7.10
CA GLU A 24 -16.76 -2.76 6.57
C GLU A 24 -17.09 -4.17 7.08
N GLY A 25 -17.39 -4.29 8.37
CA GLY A 25 -17.54 -5.57 9.07
C GLY A 25 -18.70 -6.46 8.57
N THR A 26 -19.65 -5.94 7.80
CA THR A 26 -20.76 -6.69 7.22
C THR A 26 -20.54 -7.12 5.77
N ASP A 27 -19.45 -6.69 5.12
CA ASP A 27 -19.15 -7.05 3.73
C ASP A 27 -18.74 -8.53 3.62
N ALA A 28 -19.39 -9.28 2.74
CA ALA A 28 -19.18 -10.73 2.57
C ALA A 28 -17.71 -11.08 2.27
N ARG A 29 -16.98 -10.25 1.51
CA ARG A 29 -15.58 -10.46 1.16
C ARG A 29 -14.66 -10.29 2.37
N ILE A 30 -14.99 -9.32 3.23
CA ILE A 30 -14.29 -9.07 4.50
C ILE A 30 -14.55 -10.22 5.47
N LEU A 31 -15.78 -10.71 5.57
CA LEU A 31 -16.16 -11.83 6.43
C LEU A 31 -15.46 -13.13 6.01
N GLU A 32 -15.40 -13.42 4.72
CA GLU A 32 -14.65 -14.57 4.18
C GLU A 32 -13.16 -14.46 4.51
N ALA A 33 -12.55 -13.32 4.19
CA ALA A 33 -11.14 -13.09 4.47
C ALA A 33 -10.84 -13.21 5.97
N SER A 34 -11.68 -12.63 6.85
CA SER A 34 -11.53 -12.69 8.29
C SER A 34 -11.61 -14.12 8.83
N ALA A 35 -12.55 -14.93 8.35
CA ALA A 35 -12.66 -16.33 8.73
C ALA A 35 -11.38 -17.12 8.38
N ARG A 36 -10.78 -16.84 7.22
CA ARG A 36 -9.49 -17.45 6.80
C ARG A 36 -8.32 -16.98 7.64
N LEU A 37 -8.26 -15.69 8.00
CA LEU A 37 -7.19 -15.13 8.85
C LEU A 37 -7.25 -15.74 10.26
N LEU A 38 -8.45 -15.88 10.84
CA LEU A 38 -8.65 -16.49 12.16
C LEU A 38 -8.14 -17.92 12.26
N ALA A 39 -8.25 -18.69 11.18
CA ALA A 39 -7.71 -20.05 11.14
C ALA A 39 -6.17 -20.10 11.30
N GLY A 40 -5.47 -19.00 10.98
CA GLY A 40 -4.01 -18.90 11.07
C GLY A 40 -3.48 -18.47 12.44
N THR A 41 -4.27 -17.84 13.31
CA THR A 41 -3.94 -17.32 14.65
C THR A 41 -2.82 -16.27 14.74
N TRP A 42 -2.28 -15.81 13.62
CA TRP A 42 -1.18 -14.84 13.54
C TRP A 42 -1.61 -13.42 13.14
N LEU A 43 -2.88 -13.24 12.74
CA LEU A 43 -3.47 -11.96 12.44
C LEU A 43 -4.90 -11.94 12.98
N ALA A 44 -5.16 -11.04 13.93
CA ALA A 44 -6.44 -10.92 14.61
C ALA A 44 -7.30 -9.84 13.97
N PRO A 45 -8.43 -10.19 13.29
CA PRO A 45 -9.35 -9.25 12.71
C PRO A 45 -10.15 -8.50 13.79
N ILE A 46 -10.29 -7.18 13.58
CA ILE A 46 -11.24 -6.31 14.27
C ILE A 46 -12.24 -5.84 13.20
N LEU A 47 -13.51 -6.19 13.36
CA LEU A 47 -14.59 -5.85 12.44
C LEU A 47 -15.37 -4.65 12.96
N ILE A 48 -15.46 -3.58 12.19
CA ILE A 48 -16.22 -2.39 12.59
C ILE A 48 -17.67 -2.54 12.14
N GLY A 49 -18.60 -2.40 13.07
CA GLY A 49 -20.04 -2.45 12.83
C GLY A 49 -20.81 -2.91 14.05
N ASN A 50 -22.15 -2.86 13.94
CA ASN A 50 -23.03 -3.38 14.97
C ASN A 50 -22.86 -4.90 15.11
N GLU A 51 -22.67 -5.37 16.34
CA GLU A 51 -22.33 -6.78 16.60
C GLU A 51 -23.41 -7.76 16.07
N ALA A 52 -24.69 -7.43 16.25
CA ALA A 52 -25.77 -8.28 15.78
C ALA A 52 -25.82 -8.33 14.24
N GLU A 53 -25.62 -7.19 13.58
CA GLU A 53 -25.62 -7.11 12.11
C GLU A 53 -24.42 -7.85 11.52
N VAL A 54 -23.21 -7.69 12.07
CA VAL A 54 -22.00 -8.38 11.61
C VAL A 54 -22.15 -9.90 11.77
N LYS A 55 -22.69 -10.38 12.91
CA LYS A 55 -22.93 -11.80 13.13
C LYS A 55 -23.98 -12.36 12.19
N ALA A 56 -25.10 -11.64 11.98
CA ALA A 56 -26.15 -12.05 11.05
C ALA A 56 -25.63 -12.11 9.60
N ALA A 57 -24.85 -11.12 9.16
CA ALA A 57 -24.23 -11.14 7.85
C ALA A 57 -23.27 -12.33 7.67
N ALA A 58 -22.47 -12.65 8.70
CA ALA A 58 -21.58 -13.81 8.65
C ALA A 58 -22.32 -15.14 8.56
N GLU A 59 -23.44 -15.29 9.27
CA GLU A 59 -24.32 -16.47 9.20
C GLU A 59 -24.95 -16.60 7.81
N GLU A 60 -25.44 -15.49 7.24
CA GLU A 60 -26.07 -15.47 5.90
C GLU A 60 -25.12 -15.97 4.82
N VAL A 61 -23.84 -15.53 4.86
CA VAL A 61 -22.82 -15.95 3.89
C VAL A 61 -22.08 -17.24 4.27
N GLY A 62 -22.35 -17.81 5.45
CA GLY A 62 -21.82 -19.08 5.90
C GLY A 62 -20.36 -19.07 6.40
N PHE A 63 -19.81 -17.92 6.79
CA PHE A 63 -18.45 -17.80 7.29
C PHE A 63 -18.38 -17.74 8.83
N ASN A 64 -17.49 -18.53 9.40
CA ASN A 64 -17.26 -18.55 10.85
C ASN A 64 -16.24 -17.47 11.24
N ILE A 65 -16.74 -16.41 11.89
CA ILE A 65 -15.92 -15.31 12.38
C ILE A 65 -15.70 -15.39 13.92
N ARG A 66 -15.95 -16.54 14.54
CA ARG A 66 -15.73 -16.71 15.99
C ARG A 66 -14.25 -16.50 16.33
N GLY A 67 -13.98 -15.51 17.18
CA GLY A 67 -12.63 -15.08 17.56
C GLY A 67 -12.24 -13.72 16.93
N ALA A 68 -12.99 -13.19 15.95
CA ALA A 68 -12.86 -11.79 15.59
C ALA A 68 -13.42 -10.90 16.70
N GLU A 69 -12.76 -9.77 16.95
CA GLU A 69 -13.33 -8.70 17.76
C GLU A 69 -14.28 -7.88 16.90
N ILE A 70 -15.47 -7.58 17.40
CA ILE A 70 -16.43 -6.71 16.73
C ILE A 70 -16.57 -5.45 17.56
N ILE A 71 -16.37 -4.28 16.96
CA ILE A 71 -16.45 -3.00 17.65
C ILE A 71 -17.48 -2.12 16.96
N ASP A 72 -18.52 -1.75 17.72
CA ASP A 72 -19.56 -0.82 17.27
C ASP A 72 -19.20 0.59 17.73
N PRO A 73 -18.98 1.55 16.80
CA PRO A 73 -18.73 2.95 17.14
C PRO A 73 -19.82 3.55 18.05
N ALA A 74 -21.07 3.12 17.89
CA ALA A 74 -22.18 3.67 18.66
C ALA A 74 -22.15 3.33 20.16
N THR A 75 -21.52 2.22 20.53
CA THR A 75 -21.44 1.71 21.89
C THR A 75 -20.01 1.61 22.43
N TYR A 76 -19.04 2.18 21.70
CA TYR A 76 -17.63 2.10 22.09
C TYR A 76 -17.36 2.83 23.43
N PRO A 77 -16.86 2.14 24.46
CA PRO A 77 -16.79 2.69 25.81
C PRO A 77 -15.83 3.88 25.92
N ASP A 78 -14.74 3.92 25.15
CA ASP A 78 -13.75 4.99 25.16
C ASP A 78 -14.02 6.09 24.11
N MET A 79 -15.26 6.23 23.62
CA MET A 79 -15.62 7.20 22.57
C MET A 79 -15.27 8.63 22.96
N ASP A 80 -15.52 9.04 24.21
CA ASP A 80 -15.24 10.40 24.65
C ASP A 80 -13.74 10.70 24.60
N LYS A 81 -12.90 9.77 25.06
CA LYS A 81 -11.44 9.87 24.97
C LYS A 81 -10.97 9.91 23.53
N MET A 82 -11.59 9.12 22.65
CA MET A 82 -11.26 9.11 21.21
C MET A 82 -11.62 10.46 20.54
N VAL A 83 -12.73 11.08 20.92
CA VAL A 83 -13.13 12.43 20.48
C VAL A 83 -12.10 13.46 20.94
N GLU A 84 -11.72 13.47 22.21
CA GLU A 84 -10.72 14.39 22.75
C GLU A 84 -9.39 14.30 22.00
N GLU A 85 -8.90 13.08 21.78
CA GLU A 85 -7.67 12.85 21.02
C GLU A 85 -7.79 13.32 19.57
N MET A 86 -8.93 13.06 18.91
CA MET A 86 -9.16 13.52 17.56
C MET A 86 -9.23 15.05 17.46
N VAL A 87 -9.87 15.73 18.39
CA VAL A 87 -9.90 17.21 18.47
C VAL A 87 -8.48 17.77 18.59
N ALA A 88 -7.65 17.18 19.46
CA ALA A 88 -6.25 17.57 19.61
C ALA A 88 -5.45 17.40 18.30
N LEU A 89 -5.63 16.26 17.61
CA LEU A 89 -4.99 15.99 16.33
C LEU A 89 -5.42 16.97 15.23
N ARG A 90 -6.69 17.41 15.25
CA ARG A 90 -7.27 18.32 14.25
C ARG A 90 -6.92 19.79 14.49
N ARG A 91 -6.38 20.16 15.66
CA ARG A 91 -5.84 21.50 15.96
C ARG A 91 -6.82 22.64 15.63
N GLY A 92 -8.07 22.54 16.08
CA GLY A 92 -9.12 23.53 15.85
C GLY A 92 -9.78 23.48 14.45
N LYS A 93 -9.43 22.53 13.59
CA LYS A 93 -10.07 22.35 12.27
C LYS A 93 -11.39 21.58 12.33
N MET A 94 -11.73 20.99 13.48
CA MET A 94 -12.98 20.30 13.76
C MET A 94 -13.35 20.50 15.22
N THR A 95 -14.64 20.70 15.48
CA THR A 95 -15.23 20.73 16.82
C THR A 95 -15.37 19.31 17.39
N ALA A 96 -15.67 19.19 18.70
CA ALA A 96 -15.90 17.90 19.32
C ALA A 96 -17.11 17.16 18.69
N ASP A 97 -18.18 17.88 18.38
CA ASP A 97 -19.38 17.33 17.75
C ASP A 97 -19.07 16.83 16.32
N GLU A 98 -18.31 17.59 15.55
CA GLU A 98 -17.86 17.17 14.21
C GLU A 98 -16.95 15.94 14.27
N CYS A 99 -16.04 15.88 15.25
CA CYS A 99 -15.19 14.72 15.48
C CYS A 99 -16.04 13.48 15.84
N ARG A 100 -16.99 13.63 16.77
CA ARG A 100 -17.89 12.56 17.15
C ARG A 100 -18.72 12.06 15.96
N ALA A 101 -19.28 12.97 15.16
CA ALA A 101 -20.02 12.62 13.95
C ALA A 101 -19.14 11.89 12.91
N ALA A 102 -17.88 12.29 12.75
CA ALA A 102 -16.92 11.61 11.88
C ALA A 102 -16.60 10.21 12.38
N LEU A 103 -16.44 10.02 13.69
CA LEU A 103 -16.14 8.74 14.33
C LEU A 103 -17.28 7.72 14.23
N MET A 104 -18.50 8.14 13.88
CA MET A 104 -19.57 7.19 13.52
C MET A 104 -19.34 6.49 12.17
N LYS A 105 -18.36 6.94 11.39
CA LYS A 105 -17.97 6.32 10.11
C LYS A 105 -16.81 5.35 10.33
N GLY A 106 -16.94 4.12 9.86
CA GLY A 106 -15.97 3.04 10.06
C GLY A 106 -14.53 3.42 9.66
N ASN A 107 -14.35 4.20 8.58
CA ASN A 107 -13.04 4.64 8.12
C ASN A 107 -12.33 5.59 9.13
N TYR A 108 -13.03 6.58 9.69
CA TYR A 108 -12.49 7.45 10.72
C TYR A 108 -12.27 6.72 12.04
N PHE A 109 -13.27 5.94 12.46
CA PHE A 109 -13.21 5.17 13.70
C PHE A 109 -12.06 4.16 13.68
N GLY A 110 -11.99 3.35 12.63
CA GLY A 110 -10.91 2.37 12.47
C GLY A 110 -9.52 3.02 12.43
N THR A 111 -9.40 4.18 11.75
CA THR A 111 -8.14 4.93 11.74
C THR A 111 -7.75 5.43 13.14
N MET A 112 -8.73 5.85 13.95
CA MET A 112 -8.45 6.23 15.35
C MET A 112 -8.12 5.04 16.23
N LEU A 113 -8.67 3.85 16.01
CA LEU A 113 -8.24 2.63 16.72
C LEU A 113 -6.75 2.36 16.49
N VAL A 114 -6.28 2.50 15.24
CA VAL A 114 -4.85 2.39 14.91
C VAL A 114 -4.05 3.50 15.56
N LYS A 115 -4.53 4.75 15.50
CA LYS A 115 -3.85 5.91 16.11
C LYS A 115 -3.66 5.76 17.60
N MET A 116 -4.65 5.21 18.30
CA MET A 116 -4.63 5.00 19.75
C MET A 116 -3.91 3.69 20.17
N GLY A 117 -3.39 2.92 19.23
CA GLY A 117 -2.66 1.67 19.50
C GLY A 117 -3.56 0.49 19.90
N VAL A 118 -4.87 0.58 19.65
CA VAL A 118 -5.81 -0.53 19.83
C VAL A 118 -5.62 -1.58 18.73
N ALA A 119 -5.18 -1.16 17.56
CA ALA A 119 -4.82 -2.03 16.46
C ALA A 119 -3.48 -1.60 15.83
N ASP A 120 -2.83 -2.50 15.09
CA ASP A 120 -1.53 -2.24 14.45
C ASP A 120 -1.69 -1.62 13.05
N CYS A 121 -2.76 -1.97 12.34
CA CYS A 121 -2.98 -1.55 10.96
C CYS A 121 -4.46 -1.59 10.57
N LEU A 122 -4.78 -1.01 9.40
CA LEU A 122 -6.14 -0.96 8.86
C LEU A 122 -6.17 -1.31 7.38
N LEU A 123 -7.20 -2.04 6.98
CA LEU A 123 -7.56 -2.30 5.60
C LEU A 123 -9.05 -1.98 5.39
N GLY A 124 -9.36 -1.11 4.44
CA GLY A 124 -10.72 -0.69 4.12
C GLY A 124 -10.86 -0.29 2.67
N GLY A 125 -12.03 0.25 2.26
CA GLY A 125 -12.26 0.73 0.90
C GLY A 125 -13.01 -0.24 -0.02
N ALA A 126 -13.46 -1.38 0.49
CA ALA A 126 -14.24 -2.33 -0.30
C ALA A 126 -15.60 -1.74 -0.78
N THR A 127 -16.14 -0.74 -0.08
CA THR A 127 -17.44 -0.13 -0.39
C THR A 127 -17.41 1.38 -0.63
N TYR A 128 -16.28 2.03 -0.37
CA TYR A 128 -16.13 3.48 -0.51
C TYR A 128 -14.89 3.86 -1.35
N SER A 129 -14.67 5.16 -1.58
CA SER A 129 -13.59 5.63 -2.43
C SER A 129 -12.23 5.62 -1.74
N THR A 130 -11.14 5.48 -2.52
CA THR A 130 -9.75 5.64 -2.03
C THR A 130 -9.55 6.95 -1.24
N ALA A 131 -10.22 8.04 -1.66
CA ALA A 131 -10.15 9.31 -0.94
C ALA A 131 -10.71 9.22 0.50
N ASP A 132 -11.68 8.33 0.73
CA ASP A 132 -12.26 8.11 2.05
C ASP A 132 -11.38 7.25 2.96
N THR A 133 -10.47 6.45 2.41
CA THR A 133 -9.38 5.80 3.16
C THR A 133 -8.24 6.77 3.42
N VAL A 134 -7.77 7.48 2.41
CA VAL A 134 -6.57 8.34 2.48
C VAL A 134 -6.80 9.57 3.36
N ARG A 135 -7.99 10.17 3.31
CA ARG A 135 -8.29 11.39 4.08
C ARG A 135 -8.14 11.22 5.60
N PRO A 136 -8.79 10.24 6.28
CA PRO A 136 -8.55 10.01 7.70
C PRO A 136 -7.10 9.59 8.00
N ALA A 137 -6.46 8.79 7.15
CA ALA A 137 -5.05 8.43 7.31
C ALA A 137 -4.15 9.66 7.35
N LEU A 138 -4.26 10.59 6.40
CA LEU A 138 -3.51 11.85 6.38
C LEU A 138 -3.84 12.76 7.57
N GLN A 139 -5.09 12.79 7.98
CA GLN A 139 -5.55 13.66 9.06
C GLN A 139 -5.13 13.21 10.44
N LEU A 140 -5.09 11.90 10.68
CA LEU A 140 -4.98 11.30 12.02
C LEU A 140 -3.67 10.54 12.21
N ILE A 141 -3.27 9.69 11.26
CA ILE A 141 -2.00 8.95 11.29
C ILE A 141 -0.85 9.86 10.89
N LYS A 142 -1.03 10.65 9.83
CA LYS A 142 -0.03 11.53 9.22
C LYS A 142 1.15 10.75 8.62
N THR A 143 2.02 11.47 7.93
CA THR A 143 3.26 10.92 7.39
C THR A 143 4.30 10.70 8.49
N LYS A 144 5.25 9.82 8.26
CA LYS A 144 6.47 9.69 9.05
C LYS A 144 7.23 11.02 9.06
N PRO A 145 8.05 11.30 10.09
CA PRO A 145 8.81 12.56 10.18
C PRO A 145 9.69 12.84 8.96
N GLU A 146 10.26 11.81 8.36
CA GLU A 146 11.11 11.87 7.19
C GLU A 146 10.35 11.99 5.86
N ASN A 147 9.04 11.79 5.85
CA ASN A 147 8.19 11.81 4.65
C ASN A 147 7.31 13.07 4.61
N LYS A 148 7.25 13.72 3.45
CA LYS A 148 6.37 14.87 3.20
C LYS A 148 5.06 14.46 2.55
N ILE A 149 5.07 13.34 1.81
CA ILE A 149 3.92 12.84 1.06
C ILE A 149 3.55 11.42 1.44
N VAL A 150 2.33 11.03 1.10
CA VAL A 150 1.91 9.62 0.98
C VAL A 150 2.04 9.25 -0.49
N SER A 151 2.62 8.10 -0.75
CA SER A 151 2.73 7.54 -2.10
C SER A 151 2.14 6.13 -2.16
N SER A 152 2.17 5.51 -3.31
CA SER A 152 1.69 4.15 -3.48
C SER A 152 2.71 3.25 -4.20
N CYS A 153 2.67 1.97 -3.85
CA CYS A 153 3.37 0.92 -4.55
C CYS A 153 2.43 -0.21 -4.91
N PHE A 154 2.59 -0.79 -6.10
CA PHE A 154 2.02 -2.09 -6.45
C PHE A 154 3.13 -3.13 -6.49
N ILE A 155 2.90 -4.25 -5.82
CA ILE A 155 3.73 -5.44 -5.97
C ILE A 155 3.09 -6.30 -7.06
N MET A 156 3.82 -6.48 -8.15
CA MET A 156 3.40 -7.23 -9.32
C MET A 156 4.05 -8.60 -9.30
N VAL A 157 3.25 -9.65 -9.29
CA VAL A 157 3.73 -11.05 -9.22
C VAL A 157 3.29 -11.81 -10.44
N ARG A 158 4.23 -12.47 -11.10
CA ARG A 158 3.91 -13.41 -12.17
C ARG A 158 4.62 -14.72 -11.91
N GLU A 159 3.83 -15.79 -11.82
CA GLU A 159 4.36 -17.14 -11.77
C GLU A 159 4.60 -17.64 -13.19
N GLY A 160 5.82 -18.00 -13.49
CA GLY A 160 6.22 -18.51 -14.81
C GLY A 160 6.73 -19.92 -14.72
N VAL A 161 6.74 -20.61 -15.86
CA VAL A 161 7.24 -22.00 -15.96
C VAL A 161 8.75 -22.04 -15.75
N ALA A 162 9.48 -20.99 -16.13
CA ALA A 162 10.94 -20.90 -16.02
C ALA A 162 11.42 -19.94 -14.92
N ASP A 163 10.78 -18.74 -14.82
CA ASP A 163 11.18 -17.70 -13.89
C ASP A 163 9.96 -17.03 -13.24
N ASN A 164 9.94 -17.04 -11.95
CA ASN A 164 8.97 -16.26 -11.18
C ASN A 164 9.46 -14.81 -11.08
N THR A 165 8.58 -13.85 -11.39
CA THR A 165 8.93 -12.45 -11.41
C THR A 165 8.13 -11.71 -10.34
N VAL A 166 8.83 -10.98 -9.45
CA VAL A 166 8.22 -10.05 -8.49
C VAL A 166 8.80 -8.67 -8.75
N LEU A 167 7.93 -7.68 -8.98
CA LEU A 167 8.32 -6.32 -9.30
C LEU A 167 7.60 -5.34 -8.36
N ALA A 168 8.21 -4.17 -8.13
CA ALA A 168 7.58 -3.05 -7.45
C ALA A 168 7.36 -1.90 -8.45
N MET A 169 6.17 -1.29 -8.44
CA MET A 169 5.79 -0.19 -9.33
C MET A 169 5.19 0.96 -8.53
N GLY A 170 5.76 2.15 -8.60
CA GLY A 170 5.32 3.36 -7.91
C GLY A 170 5.63 4.67 -8.64
N ASP A 171 4.89 5.73 -8.41
CA ASP A 171 3.55 5.79 -7.84
C ASP A 171 2.51 5.53 -8.94
N CYS A 172 1.51 4.73 -8.64
CA CYS A 172 0.51 4.33 -9.64
C CYS A 172 -0.93 4.73 -9.25
N ALA A 173 -1.14 5.36 -8.06
CA ALA A 173 -2.49 5.57 -7.55
C ALA A 173 -2.73 6.88 -6.78
N ILE A 174 -1.71 7.59 -6.29
CA ILE A 174 -1.87 8.70 -5.35
C ILE A 174 -1.40 10.04 -5.94
N ASN A 175 -0.13 10.15 -6.35
CA ASN A 175 0.45 11.42 -6.77
C ASN A 175 0.27 11.63 -8.29
N ILE A 176 -0.52 12.65 -8.67
CA ILE A 176 -0.93 12.88 -10.06
C ILE A 176 0.27 13.27 -10.92
N ASP A 177 1.01 14.29 -10.53
CA ASP A 177 2.21 14.78 -11.20
C ASP A 177 3.25 15.19 -10.15
N PRO A 178 3.99 14.21 -9.60
CA PRO A 178 4.95 14.47 -8.53
C PRO A 178 6.11 15.34 -9.01
N THR A 179 6.58 16.21 -8.12
CA THR A 179 7.80 16.99 -8.28
C THR A 179 9.04 16.11 -8.20
N GLU A 180 10.22 16.65 -8.54
CA GLU A 180 11.49 15.92 -8.40
C GLU A 180 11.72 15.39 -6.98
N ASP A 181 11.45 16.21 -5.95
CA ASP A 181 11.68 15.82 -4.56
C ASP A 181 10.66 14.77 -4.09
N GLU A 182 9.42 14.84 -4.54
CA GLU A 182 8.40 13.81 -4.29
C GLU A 182 8.76 12.49 -5.01
N LEU A 183 9.32 12.54 -6.21
CA LEU A 183 9.81 11.36 -6.92
C LEU A 183 10.99 10.70 -6.17
N VAL A 184 11.83 11.46 -5.47
CA VAL A 184 12.86 10.91 -4.59
C VAL A 184 12.22 10.11 -3.46
N GLU A 185 11.23 10.67 -2.75
CA GLU A 185 10.51 9.96 -1.67
C GLU A 185 9.82 8.70 -2.21
N ILE A 186 9.10 8.80 -3.34
CA ILE A 186 8.45 7.67 -4.00
C ILE A 186 9.45 6.55 -4.27
N GLY A 187 10.62 6.86 -4.83
CA GLY A 187 11.64 5.88 -5.15
C GLY A 187 12.19 5.18 -3.92
N LEU A 188 12.50 5.93 -2.86
CA LEU A 188 13.05 5.38 -1.63
C LEU A 188 12.02 4.55 -0.84
N GLU A 189 10.79 5.01 -0.75
CA GLU A 189 9.73 4.26 -0.09
C GLU A 189 9.32 3.00 -0.88
N CYS A 190 9.27 3.05 -2.23
CA CYS A 190 9.08 1.86 -3.06
C CYS A 190 10.20 0.84 -2.85
N ALA A 191 11.45 1.27 -2.76
CA ALA A 191 12.57 0.37 -2.50
C ALA A 191 12.47 -0.28 -1.11
N LYS A 192 12.06 0.47 -0.07
CA LYS A 192 11.80 -0.08 1.27
C LYS A 192 10.67 -1.11 1.22
N CYS A 193 9.58 -0.78 0.54
CA CYS A 193 8.45 -1.68 0.34
C CYS A 193 8.90 -2.96 -0.37
N ALA A 194 9.64 -2.86 -1.47
CA ALA A 194 10.15 -4.01 -2.23
C ALA A 194 10.97 -4.98 -1.35
N LYS A 195 11.81 -4.47 -0.44
CA LYS A 195 12.59 -5.29 0.50
C LYS A 195 11.70 -6.13 1.42
N THR A 196 10.55 -5.61 1.87
CA THR A 196 9.59 -6.37 2.69
C THR A 196 9.09 -7.62 1.96
N PHE A 197 9.03 -7.56 0.63
CA PHE A 197 8.63 -8.68 -0.23
C PHE A 197 9.80 -9.55 -0.72
N GLY A 198 10.98 -9.41 -0.13
CA GLY A 198 12.17 -10.19 -0.48
C GLY A 198 12.81 -9.77 -1.82
N ILE A 199 12.45 -8.62 -2.36
CA ILE A 199 13.09 -8.06 -3.55
C ILE A 199 14.38 -7.33 -3.12
N ASP A 200 15.50 -7.61 -3.78
CA ASP A 200 16.71 -6.77 -3.73
C ASP A 200 16.52 -5.62 -4.73
N PRO A 201 16.21 -4.38 -4.29
CA PRO A 201 15.71 -3.36 -5.18
C PRO A 201 16.78 -2.86 -6.15
N LYS A 202 16.48 -2.92 -7.45
CA LYS A 202 17.16 -2.24 -8.54
C LYS A 202 16.20 -1.22 -9.12
N VAL A 203 16.36 0.03 -8.70
CA VAL A 203 15.38 1.10 -8.91
C VAL A 203 15.64 1.84 -10.21
N ALA A 204 14.71 1.76 -11.16
CA ALA A 204 14.76 2.46 -12.43
C ALA A 204 13.81 3.67 -12.43
N TYR A 205 14.35 4.87 -12.64
CA TYR A 205 13.56 6.07 -12.92
C TYR A 205 13.20 6.10 -14.41
N LEU A 206 11.91 5.86 -14.69
CA LEU A 206 11.42 5.62 -16.05
C LEU A 206 11.15 6.92 -16.82
N SER A 207 11.44 6.87 -18.11
CA SER A 207 11.18 7.95 -19.07
C SER A 207 11.06 7.36 -20.49
N TYR A 208 10.57 8.14 -21.44
CA TYR A 208 10.74 7.81 -22.86
C TYR A 208 12.17 8.07 -23.37
N SER A 209 13.05 8.60 -22.53
CA SER A 209 14.48 8.87 -22.79
C SER A 209 15.35 7.89 -22.02
N THR A 210 16.51 7.54 -22.57
CA THR A 210 17.58 6.82 -21.86
C THR A 210 18.86 7.65 -21.97
N LYS A 211 19.40 8.10 -20.83
CA LYS A 211 20.69 8.79 -20.72
C LYS A 211 20.81 9.97 -21.70
N GLY A 212 19.76 10.82 -21.74
CA GLY A 212 19.72 12.02 -22.57
C GLY A 212 19.39 11.80 -24.04
N SER A 213 18.87 10.62 -24.44
CA SER A 213 18.44 10.38 -25.81
C SER A 213 17.22 11.21 -26.23
N GLY A 214 16.39 11.63 -25.27
CA GLY A 214 15.27 12.54 -25.44
C GLY A 214 15.51 13.88 -24.74
N LYS A 215 14.65 14.87 -25.01
CA LYS A 215 14.67 16.20 -24.40
C LYS A 215 13.27 16.60 -23.97
N GLY A 216 13.14 17.32 -22.86
CA GLY A 216 11.88 17.87 -22.36
C GLY A 216 11.81 17.86 -20.86
N ASP A 217 10.90 18.66 -20.31
CA ASP A 217 10.76 18.89 -18.86
C ASP A 217 10.57 17.59 -18.05
N THR A 218 9.80 16.65 -18.60
CA THR A 218 9.60 15.34 -17.94
C THR A 218 10.89 14.51 -17.92
N VAL A 219 11.73 14.59 -18.95
CA VAL A 219 13.03 13.90 -18.98
C VAL A 219 13.96 14.50 -17.94
N ASP A 220 14.03 15.83 -17.88
CA ASP A 220 14.85 16.55 -16.91
C ASP A 220 14.39 16.27 -15.48
N LYS A 221 13.07 16.27 -15.23
CA LYS A 221 12.48 15.90 -13.96
C LYS A 221 12.93 14.51 -13.50
N MET A 222 12.82 13.49 -14.34
CA MET A 222 13.19 12.12 -13.97
C MET A 222 14.70 11.95 -13.78
N ARG A 223 15.53 12.60 -14.61
CA ARG A 223 16.99 12.60 -14.47
C ARG A 223 17.43 13.25 -13.16
N ASN A 224 16.85 14.42 -12.84
CA ASN A 224 17.19 15.17 -11.63
C ASN A 224 16.73 14.42 -10.37
N ALA A 225 15.50 13.86 -10.38
CA ALA A 225 15.00 13.03 -9.29
C ALA A 225 15.88 11.79 -9.06
N CYS A 226 16.30 11.12 -10.13
CA CYS A 226 17.24 9.99 -10.04
C CYS A 226 18.56 10.41 -9.40
N ALA A 227 19.15 11.52 -9.83
CA ALA A 227 20.42 12.01 -9.27
C ALA A 227 20.30 12.34 -7.78
N LYS A 228 19.21 13.00 -7.36
CA LYS A 228 18.91 13.29 -5.96
C LYS A 228 18.69 12.01 -5.14
N ALA A 229 17.98 11.02 -5.67
CA ALA A 229 17.74 9.75 -5.00
C ALA A 229 19.03 8.95 -4.80
N LYS A 230 19.92 8.93 -5.80
CA LYS A 230 21.27 8.32 -5.68
C LYS A 230 22.09 8.99 -4.58
N ALA A 231 22.04 10.31 -4.48
CA ALA A 231 22.74 11.06 -3.43
C ALA A 231 22.18 10.78 -2.04
N ALA A 232 20.84 10.62 -1.92
CA ALA A 232 20.16 10.34 -0.66
C ALA A 232 20.34 8.89 -0.17
N ALA A 233 20.55 7.94 -1.08
CA ALA A 233 20.71 6.52 -0.77
C ALA A 233 21.84 5.88 -1.60
N PRO A 234 23.11 6.19 -1.30
CA PRO A 234 24.26 5.76 -2.11
C PRO A 234 24.47 4.24 -2.14
N ASP A 235 23.96 3.52 -1.13
CA ASP A 235 24.07 2.07 -1.04
C ASP A 235 22.96 1.33 -1.81
N LEU A 236 21.98 2.05 -2.35
CA LEU A 236 20.87 1.48 -3.11
C LEU A 236 21.19 1.53 -4.61
N ALA A 237 20.95 0.44 -5.32
CA ALA A 237 21.10 0.40 -6.77
C ALA A 237 19.95 1.22 -7.41
N ILE A 238 20.25 2.45 -7.79
CA ILE A 238 19.33 3.40 -8.44
C ILE A 238 19.97 3.88 -9.73
N ASP A 239 19.21 3.93 -10.85
CA ASP A 239 19.67 4.58 -12.06
C ASP A 239 18.50 5.10 -12.93
N GLY A 240 18.81 5.96 -13.89
CA GLY A 240 17.87 6.64 -14.80
C GLY A 240 18.43 8.00 -15.25
N GLU A 241 17.71 8.72 -16.08
CA GLU A 241 16.41 8.30 -16.66
C GLU A 241 16.63 7.20 -17.70
N MET A 242 15.71 6.25 -17.79
CA MET A 242 15.79 5.20 -18.79
C MET A 242 14.40 4.74 -19.29
N GLN A 243 14.38 4.28 -20.55
CA GLN A 243 13.21 3.65 -21.13
C GLN A 243 12.97 2.27 -20.48
N PHE A 244 11.71 1.82 -20.53
CA PHE A 244 11.33 0.56 -19.89
C PHE A 244 12.06 -0.66 -20.52
N ASP A 245 12.24 -0.68 -21.85
CA ASP A 245 13.00 -1.74 -22.52
C ASP A 245 14.46 -1.79 -22.07
N ALA A 246 15.09 -0.62 -21.88
CA ALA A 246 16.45 -0.53 -21.33
C ALA A 246 16.50 -0.95 -19.84
N ALA A 247 15.43 -0.73 -19.09
CA ALA A 247 15.36 -1.13 -17.68
C ALA A 247 15.31 -2.65 -17.50
N VAL A 248 14.58 -3.39 -18.37
CA VAL A 248 14.29 -4.82 -18.16
C VAL A 248 15.02 -5.79 -19.08
N SER A 249 15.55 -5.33 -20.21
CA SER A 249 16.28 -6.18 -21.17
C SER A 249 17.78 -6.00 -21.03
N PRO A 250 18.55 -7.04 -20.63
CA PRO A 250 20.01 -6.95 -20.48
C PRO A 250 20.69 -6.47 -21.77
N THR A 251 20.26 -6.97 -22.93
CA THR A 251 20.82 -6.58 -24.24
C THR A 251 20.58 -5.10 -24.54
N VAL A 252 19.35 -4.63 -24.30
CA VAL A 252 18.99 -3.22 -24.54
C VAL A 252 19.63 -2.30 -23.51
N GLY A 253 19.65 -2.72 -22.24
CA GLY A 253 20.31 -1.99 -21.16
C GLY A 253 21.80 -1.79 -21.41
N GLN A 254 22.50 -2.85 -21.82
CA GLN A 254 23.91 -2.76 -22.15
C GLN A 254 24.19 -1.84 -23.36
N LEU A 255 23.30 -1.86 -24.35
CA LEU A 255 23.42 -1.01 -25.54
C LEU A 255 23.16 0.46 -25.25
N LYS A 256 22.06 0.76 -24.54
CA LYS A 256 21.58 2.14 -24.34
C LYS A 256 22.16 2.81 -23.09
N PHE A 257 22.53 2.02 -22.07
CA PHE A 257 23.04 2.53 -20.78
C PHE A 257 24.19 1.65 -20.25
N PRO A 258 25.31 1.55 -20.98
CA PRO A 258 26.45 0.71 -20.57
C PRO A 258 27.00 1.16 -19.21
N GLY A 259 27.36 0.19 -18.35
CA GLY A 259 27.91 0.41 -17.02
C GLY A 259 26.88 0.75 -15.93
N SER A 260 25.59 0.79 -16.25
CA SER A 260 24.54 0.94 -15.23
C SER A 260 24.39 -0.34 -14.39
N PRO A 261 24.30 -0.26 -13.06
CA PRO A 261 24.04 -1.42 -12.19
C PRO A 261 22.56 -1.85 -12.22
N VAL A 262 21.69 -1.07 -12.86
CA VAL A 262 20.22 -1.24 -12.89
C VAL A 262 19.72 -1.62 -14.27
N ALA A 263 20.23 -0.95 -15.33
CA ALA A 263 19.74 -1.17 -16.69
C ALA A 263 19.86 -2.65 -17.10
N GLY A 264 18.77 -3.20 -17.61
CA GLY A 264 18.62 -4.61 -17.99
C GLY A 264 18.19 -5.55 -16.85
N TYR A 265 18.22 -5.07 -15.60
CA TYR A 265 17.95 -5.89 -14.41
C TYR A 265 17.04 -5.20 -13.40
N ALA A 266 16.38 -4.11 -13.77
CA ALA A 266 15.48 -3.38 -12.90
C ALA A 266 14.30 -4.25 -12.47
N ASN A 267 13.91 -4.09 -11.19
CA ASN A 267 12.77 -4.77 -10.59
C ASN A 267 11.90 -3.83 -9.74
N THR A 268 12.31 -2.56 -9.65
CA THR A 268 11.57 -1.49 -8.97
C THR A 268 11.50 -0.29 -9.92
N PHE A 269 10.28 0.10 -10.31
CA PHE A 269 10.05 1.07 -11.38
C PHE A 269 9.36 2.30 -10.84
N ILE A 270 9.95 3.49 -11.07
CA ILE A 270 9.41 4.78 -10.68
C ILE A 270 8.92 5.52 -11.92
N PHE A 271 7.63 5.81 -11.94
CA PHE A 271 6.96 6.44 -13.07
C PHE A 271 6.95 7.96 -12.94
N PRO A 272 6.98 8.71 -14.07
CA PRO A 272 7.04 10.17 -14.07
C PRO A 272 5.76 10.86 -13.57
N ASN A 273 4.63 10.18 -13.66
CA ASN A 273 3.31 10.65 -13.24
C ASN A 273 2.32 9.49 -13.13
N ILE A 274 1.12 9.77 -12.58
CA ILE A 274 0.09 8.76 -12.35
C ILE A 274 -0.42 8.11 -13.64
N ASN A 275 -0.48 8.84 -14.76
CA ASN A 275 -0.96 8.28 -16.02
C ASN A 275 -0.04 7.14 -16.48
N ALA A 276 1.27 7.37 -16.48
CA ALA A 276 2.25 6.36 -16.85
C ALA A 276 2.19 5.15 -15.88
N GLY A 277 2.17 5.40 -14.58
CA GLY A 277 2.13 4.34 -13.56
C GLY A 277 0.83 3.54 -13.60
N ASN A 278 -0.32 4.22 -13.61
CA ASN A 278 -1.64 3.57 -13.58
C ASN A 278 -1.92 2.75 -14.85
N ILE A 279 -1.58 3.29 -16.02
CA ILE A 279 -1.72 2.57 -17.28
C ILE A 279 -0.73 1.40 -17.32
N GLY A 280 0.52 1.63 -16.93
CA GLY A 280 1.60 0.64 -16.96
C GLY A 280 1.29 -0.61 -16.13
N TYR A 281 0.94 -0.45 -14.84
CA TYR A 281 0.63 -1.61 -14.02
C TYR A 281 -0.61 -2.38 -14.52
N LYS A 282 -1.64 -1.67 -15.01
CA LYS A 282 -2.85 -2.31 -15.56
C LYS A 282 -2.57 -3.10 -16.84
N ILE A 283 -1.71 -2.59 -17.72
CA ILE A 283 -1.26 -3.34 -18.91
C ILE A 283 -0.52 -4.61 -18.45
N ALA A 284 0.41 -4.50 -17.50
CA ALA A 284 1.12 -5.65 -16.97
C ALA A 284 0.15 -6.67 -16.35
N GLN A 285 -0.83 -6.22 -15.56
CA GLN A 285 -1.84 -7.07 -14.96
C GLN A 285 -2.73 -7.75 -16.01
N ARG A 286 -3.35 -6.97 -16.91
CA ARG A 286 -4.41 -7.48 -17.80
C ARG A 286 -3.89 -8.22 -19.03
N LEU A 287 -2.73 -7.84 -19.54
CA LEU A 287 -2.12 -8.42 -20.74
C LEU A 287 -0.82 -9.17 -20.43
N GLY A 288 -0.09 -8.77 -19.40
CA GLY A 288 1.20 -9.36 -19.03
C GLY A 288 1.10 -10.57 -18.09
N GLY A 289 -0.10 -10.93 -17.60
CA GLY A 289 -0.30 -12.07 -16.72
C GLY A 289 0.27 -11.87 -15.30
N PHE A 290 0.39 -10.63 -14.83
CA PHE A 290 0.77 -10.34 -13.47
C PHE A 290 -0.45 -10.24 -12.55
N ASP A 291 -0.34 -10.81 -11.36
CA ASP A 291 -1.19 -10.43 -10.24
C ASP A 291 -0.68 -9.11 -9.65
N ALA A 292 -1.58 -8.18 -9.38
CA ALA A 292 -1.26 -6.85 -8.86
C ALA A 292 -1.76 -6.73 -7.40
N TYR A 293 -0.85 -6.60 -6.46
CA TYR A 293 -1.16 -6.39 -5.05
C TYR A 293 -0.93 -4.93 -4.70
N GLY A 294 -2.01 -4.20 -4.39
CA GLY A 294 -1.98 -2.77 -4.10
C GLY A 294 -3.33 -2.08 -4.38
N PRO A 295 -3.39 -0.74 -4.22
CA PRO A 295 -2.26 0.11 -3.85
C PRO A 295 -1.82 -0.08 -2.38
N ILE A 296 -0.53 -0.25 -2.16
CA ILE A 296 0.08 -0.22 -0.83
C ILE A 296 0.45 1.23 -0.56
N LEU A 297 -0.14 1.84 0.48
CA LEU A 297 0.16 3.23 0.85
C LEU A 297 1.46 3.30 1.64
N LEU A 298 2.34 4.17 1.22
CA LEU A 298 3.69 4.35 1.77
C LEU A 298 3.85 5.72 2.40
N GLY A 299 4.79 5.84 3.34
CA GLY A 299 5.11 7.11 4.00
C GLY A 299 4.22 7.46 5.20
N LEU A 300 3.21 6.65 5.54
CA LEU A 300 2.37 6.84 6.73
C LEU A 300 3.05 6.32 8.01
N ASN A 301 2.75 6.95 9.17
CA ASN A 301 3.25 6.52 10.49
C ASN A 301 2.73 5.15 10.95
N ALA A 302 1.63 4.66 10.37
CA ALA A 302 1.12 3.31 10.56
C ALA A 302 0.51 2.80 9.25
N PRO A 303 0.52 1.49 9.00
CA PRO A 303 -0.02 0.93 7.77
C PRO A 303 -1.55 1.08 7.70
N ILE A 304 -2.00 1.89 6.77
CA ILE A 304 -3.39 2.03 6.36
C ILE A 304 -3.42 1.74 4.86
N ASN A 305 -4.14 0.72 4.44
CA ASN A 305 -4.25 0.38 3.03
C ASN A 305 -5.68 0.40 2.52
N ASP A 306 -5.81 0.57 1.21
CA ASP A 306 -7.06 0.72 0.50
C ASP A 306 -7.36 -0.51 -0.35
N LEU A 307 -8.64 -0.88 -0.42
CA LEU A 307 -9.14 -1.92 -1.30
C LEU A 307 -9.81 -1.31 -2.53
N SER A 308 -9.74 -1.99 -3.65
CA SER A 308 -10.62 -1.68 -4.77
C SER A 308 -12.06 -2.09 -4.43
N ARG A 309 -13.05 -1.27 -4.80
CA ARG A 309 -14.47 -1.65 -4.71
C ARG A 309 -14.83 -2.90 -5.49
N GLY A 310 -14.01 -3.23 -6.50
CA GLY A 310 -14.14 -4.45 -7.30
C GLY A 310 -13.28 -5.61 -6.81
N CYS A 311 -12.71 -5.54 -5.61
CA CYS A 311 -11.88 -6.62 -5.05
C CYS A 311 -12.73 -7.87 -4.75
N ASN A 312 -12.07 -9.02 -4.72
CA ASN A 312 -12.62 -10.28 -4.25
C ASN A 312 -12.05 -10.65 -2.87
N ALA A 313 -12.60 -11.69 -2.24
CA ALA A 313 -12.17 -12.12 -0.90
C ALA A 313 -10.70 -12.58 -0.85
N GLN A 314 -10.15 -13.15 -1.94
CA GLN A 314 -8.76 -13.51 -2.02
C GLN A 314 -7.85 -12.27 -2.03
N GLU A 315 -8.24 -11.22 -2.72
CA GLU A 315 -7.51 -9.93 -2.72
C GLU A 315 -7.55 -9.29 -1.33
N VAL A 316 -8.71 -9.30 -0.65
CA VAL A 316 -8.84 -8.84 0.75
C VAL A 316 -7.89 -9.62 1.66
N TYR A 317 -7.90 -10.95 1.59
CA TYR A 317 -7.03 -11.81 2.39
C TYR A 317 -5.54 -11.51 2.15
N SER A 318 -5.15 -11.38 0.89
CA SER A 318 -3.77 -11.08 0.50
C SER A 318 -3.33 -9.69 0.97
N MET A 319 -4.19 -8.67 0.77
CA MET A 319 -3.91 -7.30 1.21
C MET A 319 -3.87 -7.17 2.73
N ALA A 320 -4.65 -7.96 3.47
CA ALA A 320 -4.59 -8.00 4.93
C ALA A 320 -3.22 -8.48 5.43
N ILE A 321 -2.69 -9.56 4.85
CA ILE A 321 -1.35 -10.07 5.17
C ILE A 321 -0.28 -9.02 4.86
N ILE A 322 -0.36 -8.41 3.69
CA ILE A 322 0.55 -7.35 3.25
C ILE A 322 0.51 -6.17 4.23
N THR A 323 -0.68 -5.68 4.54
CA THR A 323 -0.87 -4.52 5.43
C THR A 323 -0.30 -4.80 6.82
N ALA A 324 -0.57 -5.98 7.37
CA ALA A 324 -0.06 -6.36 8.68
C ALA A 324 1.46 -6.58 8.71
N ALA A 325 2.05 -7.08 7.62
CA ALA A 325 3.49 -7.28 7.53
C ALA A 325 4.30 -5.97 7.43
N LEU A 326 3.63 -4.86 7.14
CA LEU A 326 4.22 -3.51 7.13
C LEU A 326 4.14 -2.81 8.50
N ALA A 327 3.41 -3.40 9.47
CA ALA A 327 3.26 -2.93 10.86
C ALA A 327 4.40 -3.52 11.73
#